data_26d23191a09f7adbd2f100813d65fea7
#
_entry.id   26d23191a09f7adbd2f100813d65fea7
#
_cell.length_a   1.000
_cell.length_b   1.000
_cell.length_c   1.000
_cell.angle_alpha   90.00
_cell.angle_beta   90.00
_cell.angle_gamma   90.00
#
_symmetry.space_group_name_H-M   'P 1'
#
loop_
_entity.id
_entity.type
_entity.pdbx_description
1 polymer ?
#
loop_
_entity_poly.entity_id
_entity_poly.type
_entity_poly.pdbx_seq_one_letter_code
_entity_poly.pdbx_strand_id
1 'polypeptide(L)'
;MAAMATDLDQLRASLRDLGAKPCHERRVLRAWTLGKPLDHGPRAAEAWLPLALRRALPSLAAGWEGLARVHSRHESADATASRLLVALADGQMVEAVLLPRGGLCVSSQVGCAVGCTFCMTGRTGLARQLGSAEIVAQVAAARRIREVRKVVFMGMGEPSHNLEAVMGAIEWLGTEGAIGHKNLVFSTVGDRRAFERLPQGPVKPALALSLHSTNAAVRERLLPRAPRIDPAELVERGEAYARATGYPIQYQWTLLAGVNDGDDEVEGIARLLAGKYAVMNLIRFNPVEGTGHARAGAERTAEIVSRLNRRGVLTKLRDSAGQDVEGGCGQRRARAARARPVSFAATTPSSP
;
A
#
# COMPACT_ATOMS: atom_id res chain seq x y z
N MET A 1 -10.91 -27.96 -9.10
CA MET A 1 -11.20 -26.68 -8.42
C MET A 1 -11.07 -25.58 -9.46
N ALA A 2 -12.13 -24.79 -9.72
CA ALA A 2 -12.03 -23.63 -10.59
C ALA A 2 -11.02 -22.64 -9.98
N ALA A 3 -10.16 -22.03 -10.83
CA ALA A 3 -9.23 -21.02 -10.38
C ALA A 3 -10.02 -19.87 -9.74
N MET A 4 -9.66 -19.47 -8.51
CA MET A 4 -10.32 -18.36 -7.83
C MET A 4 -10.08 -17.06 -8.60
N ALA A 5 -11.16 -16.29 -8.79
CA ALA A 5 -11.11 -14.99 -9.42
C ALA A 5 -10.27 -14.03 -8.54
N THR A 6 -9.14 -13.55 -9.07
CA THR A 6 -8.22 -12.65 -8.35
C THR A 6 -8.36 -11.19 -8.79
N ASP A 7 -9.08 -10.93 -9.89
CA ASP A 7 -9.29 -9.59 -10.43
C ASP A 7 -10.76 -9.14 -10.31
N LEU A 8 -10.98 -7.83 -10.18
CA LEU A 8 -12.31 -7.24 -10.05
C LEU A 8 -13.21 -7.56 -11.25
N ASP A 9 -12.65 -7.63 -12.45
CA ASP A 9 -13.44 -7.97 -13.64
C ASP A 9 -13.91 -9.43 -13.64
N GLN A 10 -13.12 -10.34 -13.07
CA GLN A 10 -13.53 -11.73 -12.87
C GLN A 10 -14.66 -11.82 -11.82
N LEU A 11 -14.60 -11.01 -10.73
CA LEU A 11 -15.71 -10.93 -9.77
C LEU A 11 -16.99 -10.39 -10.42
N ARG A 12 -16.88 -9.36 -11.29
CA ARG A 12 -18.01 -8.84 -12.06
C ARG A 12 -18.60 -9.90 -13.00
N ALA A 13 -17.74 -10.64 -13.70
CA ALA A 13 -18.17 -11.71 -14.58
C ALA A 13 -18.96 -12.77 -13.81
N SER A 14 -18.47 -13.23 -12.65
CA SER A 14 -19.19 -14.20 -11.83
C SER A 14 -20.56 -13.71 -11.32
N LEU A 15 -20.70 -12.42 -11.06
CA LEU A 15 -21.98 -11.82 -10.73
C LEU A 15 -22.94 -11.79 -11.94
N ARG A 16 -22.43 -11.49 -13.14
CA ARG A 16 -23.22 -11.49 -14.39
C ARG A 16 -23.75 -12.86 -14.72
N ASP A 17 -22.96 -13.91 -14.53
CA ASP A 17 -23.38 -15.31 -14.73
C ASP A 17 -24.55 -15.68 -13.81
N LEU A 18 -24.70 -14.99 -12.68
CA LEU A 18 -25.85 -15.10 -11.76
C LEU A 18 -27.00 -14.13 -12.05
N GLY A 19 -26.99 -13.49 -13.24
CA GLY A 19 -28.03 -12.57 -13.69
C GLY A 19 -27.91 -11.16 -13.14
N ALA A 20 -26.74 -10.76 -12.60
CA ALA A 20 -26.52 -9.40 -12.15
C ALA A 20 -26.49 -8.42 -13.34
N LYS A 21 -27.21 -7.29 -13.20
CA LYS A 21 -27.04 -6.12 -14.05
C LYS A 21 -25.92 -5.23 -13.50
N PRO A 22 -25.35 -4.28 -14.27
CA PRO A 22 -24.27 -3.40 -13.80
C PRO A 22 -24.55 -2.68 -12.47
N CYS A 23 -25.81 -2.30 -12.22
CA CYS A 23 -26.20 -1.70 -10.94
C CYS A 23 -26.12 -2.67 -9.76
N HIS A 24 -26.38 -3.97 -10.00
CA HIS A 24 -26.25 -5.03 -8.98
C HIS A 24 -24.78 -5.32 -8.70
N GLU A 25 -23.95 -5.50 -9.74
CA GLU A 25 -22.50 -5.69 -9.64
C GLU A 25 -21.86 -4.58 -8.78
N ARG A 26 -22.12 -3.34 -9.15
CA ARG A 26 -21.58 -2.17 -8.45
C ARG A 26 -21.99 -2.15 -6.99
N ARG A 27 -23.26 -2.43 -6.68
CA ARG A 27 -23.77 -2.39 -5.30
C ARG A 27 -23.20 -3.51 -4.44
N VAL A 28 -23.15 -4.74 -4.95
CA VAL A 28 -22.62 -5.91 -4.23
C VAL A 28 -21.12 -5.75 -3.97
N LEU A 29 -20.33 -5.39 -4.99
CA LEU A 29 -18.91 -5.15 -4.86
C LEU A 29 -18.60 -3.95 -3.94
N ARG A 30 -19.41 -2.89 -3.99
CA ARG A 30 -19.28 -1.75 -3.09
C ARG A 30 -19.53 -2.16 -1.64
N ALA A 31 -20.61 -2.92 -1.38
CA ALA A 31 -20.90 -3.44 -0.05
C ALA A 31 -19.73 -4.27 0.50
N TRP A 32 -19.20 -5.19 -0.30
CA TRP A 32 -18.00 -5.96 0.04
C TRP A 32 -16.80 -5.07 0.36
N THR A 33 -16.46 -4.12 -0.52
CA THR A 33 -15.34 -3.20 -0.35
C THR A 33 -15.45 -2.37 0.93
N LEU A 34 -16.68 -2.05 1.34
CA LEU A 34 -16.98 -1.31 2.58
C LEU A 34 -16.99 -2.20 3.82
N GLY A 35 -16.70 -3.51 3.69
CA GLY A 35 -16.74 -4.48 4.80
C GLY A 35 -18.15 -4.77 5.30
N LYS A 36 -19.17 -4.54 4.46
CA LYS A 36 -20.59 -4.76 4.75
C LYS A 36 -21.06 -6.11 4.18
N PRO A 37 -22.19 -6.67 4.66
CA PRO A 37 -22.85 -7.80 3.99
C PRO A 37 -23.11 -7.50 2.52
N LEU A 38 -23.03 -8.52 1.64
CA LEU A 38 -23.13 -8.34 0.18
C LEU A 38 -24.51 -7.83 -0.26
N ASP A 39 -25.54 -8.09 0.52
CA ASP A 39 -26.92 -7.62 0.34
C ASP A 39 -27.17 -6.25 0.98
N HIS A 40 -26.16 -5.62 1.55
CA HIS A 40 -26.31 -4.32 2.21
C HIS A 40 -26.87 -3.27 1.25
N GLY A 41 -28.02 -2.71 1.60
CA GLY A 41 -28.70 -1.68 0.80
C GLY A 41 -29.86 -1.03 1.56
N PRO A 42 -30.50 0.00 0.97
CA PRO A 42 -31.62 0.71 1.59
C PRO A 42 -32.93 -0.08 1.60
N ARG A 43 -32.99 -1.20 0.88
CA ARG A 43 -34.16 -2.10 0.78
C ARG A 43 -33.68 -3.54 0.97
N ALA A 44 -34.62 -4.44 1.34
CA ALA A 44 -34.35 -5.86 1.42
C ALA A 44 -33.84 -6.42 0.06
N ALA A 45 -32.96 -7.40 0.10
CA ALA A 45 -32.31 -7.98 -1.08
C ALA A 45 -33.32 -8.46 -2.15
N GLU A 46 -34.47 -8.94 -1.71
CA GLU A 46 -35.59 -9.40 -2.54
C GLU A 46 -36.11 -8.32 -3.51
N ALA A 47 -36.02 -7.07 -3.09
CA ALA A 47 -36.54 -5.95 -3.87
C ALA A 47 -35.61 -5.49 -5.00
N TRP A 48 -34.35 -5.97 -5.03
CA TRP A 48 -33.38 -5.44 -5.98
C TRP A 48 -32.37 -6.45 -6.54
N LEU A 49 -32.21 -7.64 -5.95
CA LEU A 49 -31.31 -8.67 -6.48
C LEU A 49 -32.05 -9.80 -7.19
N PRO A 50 -31.54 -10.30 -8.32
CA PRO A 50 -32.02 -11.52 -8.96
C PRO A 50 -32.00 -12.70 -7.99
N LEU A 51 -32.96 -13.62 -8.14
CA LEU A 51 -33.10 -14.80 -7.25
C LEU A 51 -31.83 -15.67 -7.24
N ALA A 52 -31.25 -15.92 -8.42
CA ALA A 52 -30.03 -16.73 -8.52
C ALA A 52 -28.87 -16.09 -7.73
N LEU A 53 -28.69 -14.78 -7.87
CA LEU A 53 -27.66 -14.02 -7.16
C LEU A 53 -27.91 -14.04 -5.63
N ARG A 54 -29.15 -13.84 -5.18
CA ARG A 54 -29.50 -13.93 -3.75
C ARG A 54 -29.13 -15.27 -3.13
N ARG A 55 -29.45 -16.37 -3.83
CA ARG A 55 -29.13 -17.72 -3.39
C ARG A 55 -27.62 -17.97 -3.33
N ALA A 56 -26.84 -17.31 -4.17
CA ALA A 56 -25.38 -17.43 -4.24
C ALA A 56 -24.64 -16.52 -3.24
N LEU A 57 -25.28 -15.52 -2.63
CA LEU A 57 -24.59 -14.56 -1.75
C LEU A 57 -23.77 -15.19 -0.63
N PRO A 58 -24.22 -16.23 0.09
CA PRO A 58 -23.41 -16.83 1.15
C PRO A 58 -22.11 -17.45 0.62
N SER A 59 -22.15 -18.16 -0.52
CA SER A 59 -20.97 -18.77 -1.13
C SER A 59 -20.02 -17.73 -1.73
N LEU A 60 -20.56 -16.66 -2.34
CA LEU A 60 -19.78 -15.53 -2.82
C LEU A 60 -19.07 -14.82 -1.66
N ALA A 61 -19.77 -14.55 -0.56
CA ALA A 61 -19.18 -13.93 0.62
C ALA A 61 -18.02 -14.73 1.18
N ALA A 62 -18.21 -16.05 1.35
CA ALA A 62 -17.16 -16.95 1.83
C ALA A 62 -15.97 -17.00 0.86
N GLY A 63 -16.21 -17.06 -0.46
CA GLY A 63 -15.15 -17.04 -1.47
C GLY A 63 -14.38 -15.73 -1.47
N TRP A 64 -15.06 -14.59 -1.41
CA TRP A 64 -14.40 -13.28 -1.42
C TRP A 64 -13.67 -12.95 -0.10
N GLU A 65 -14.13 -13.51 1.02
CA GLU A 65 -13.37 -13.47 2.28
C GLU A 65 -12.07 -14.26 2.19
N GLY A 66 -12.07 -15.34 1.41
CA GLY A 66 -10.87 -16.13 1.13
C GLY A 66 -9.81 -15.42 0.32
N LEU A 67 -10.15 -14.36 -0.45
CA LEU A 67 -9.17 -13.59 -1.24
C LEU A 67 -8.09 -12.93 -0.36
N ALA A 68 -8.47 -12.44 0.82
CA ALA A 68 -7.54 -11.84 1.78
C ALA A 68 -8.11 -11.98 3.20
N ARG A 69 -7.78 -13.07 3.86
CA ARG A 69 -8.23 -13.36 5.23
C ARG A 69 -7.17 -12.96 6.25
N VAL A 70 -7.53 -12.16 7.24
CA VAL A 70 -6.64 -11.84 8.36
C VAL A 70 -6.33 -13.11 9.14
N HIS A 71 -5.09 -13.58 9.06
CA HIS A 71 -4.59 -14.75 9.77
C HIS A 71 -4.22 -14.40 11.21
N SER A 72 -3.51 -13.29 11.41
CA SER A 72 -3.16 -12.78 12.73
C SER A 72 -3.05 -11.26 12.72
N ARG A 73 -3.25 -10.65 13.89
CA ARG A 73 -3.13 -9.22 14.13
C ARG A 73 -2.17 -8.97 15.28
N HIS A 74 -1.23 -8.05 15.08
CA HIS A 74 -0.23 -7.65 16.07
C HIS A 74 -0.36 -6.14 16.27
N GLU A 75 -0.76 -5.74 17.46
CA GLU A 75 -0.92 -4.33 17.81
C GLU A 75 0.40 -3.75 18.31
N SER A 76 0.73 -2.51 17.89
CA SER A 76 1.84 -1.76 18.47
C SER A 76 1.56 -1.43 19.95
N ALA A 77 2.63 -1.26 20.72
CA ALA A 77 2.53 -0.99 22.15
C ALA A 77 1.69 0.26 22.48
N ASP A 78 1.69 1.25 21.59
CA ASP A 78 0.88 2.48 21.71
C ASP A 78 -0.54 2.32 21.12
N ALA A 79 -0.92 1.14 20.65
CA ALA A 79 -2.18 0.81 20.00
C ALA A 79 -2.54 1.70 18.78
N THR A 80 -1.61 2.49 18.24
CA THR A 80 -1.87 3.39 17.12
C THR A 80 -1.80 2.68 15.76
N ALA A 81 -1.06 1.56 15.68
CA ALA A 81 -0.89 0.75 14.49
C ALA A 81 -1.13 -0.74 14.78
N SER A 82 -1.46 -1.49 13.75
CA SER A 82 -1.54 -2.95 13.83
C SER A 82 -1.01 -3.58 12.54
N ARG A 83 -0.08 -4.52 12.66
CA ARG A 83 0.34 -5.38 11.56
C ARG A 83 -0.66 -6.52 11.41
N LEU A 84 -1.16 -6.69 10.20
CA LEU A 84 -2.03 -7.78 9.81
C LEU A 84 -1.24 -8.75 8.95
N LEU A 85 -1.13 -9.99 9.36
CA LEU A 85 -0.70 -11.07 8.50
C LEU A 85 -1.94 -11.58 7.76
N VAL A 86 -1.91 -11.54 6.44
CA VAL A 86 -3.05 -11.82 5.58
C VAL A 86 -2.78 -13.06 4.75
N ALA A 87 -3.61 -14.08 4.93
CA ALA A 87 -3.60 -15.29 4.12
C ALA A 87 -4.40 -15.07 2.84
N LEU A 88 -3.80 -15.43 1.70
CA LEU A 88 -4.41 -15.43 0.39
C LEU A 88 -5.02 -16.80 0.09
N ALA A 89 -5.87 -16.87 -0.93
CA ALA A 89 -6.60 -18.08 -1.28
C ALA A 89 -5.71 -19.27 -1.70
N ASP A 90 -4.52 -18.98 -2.22
CA ASP A 90 -3.52 -19.99 -2.61
C ASP A 90 -2.60 -20.44 -1.46
N GLY A 91 -2.89 -19.98 -0.23
CA GLY A 91 -2.10 -20.29 0.96
C GLY A 91 -0.87 -19.40 1.15
N GLN A 92 -0.57 -18.49 0.21
CA GLN A 92 0.50 -17.52 0.39
C GLN A 92 0.10 -16.41 1.37
N MET A 93 1.10 -15.70 1.89
CA MET A 93 0.89 -14.69 2.91
C MET A 93 1.43 -13.34 2.45
N VAL A 94 0.69 -12.30 2.75
CA VAL A 94 1.16 -10.91 2.64
C VAL A 94 0.90 -10.15 3.93
N GLU A 95 1.43 -8.96 4.06
CA GLU A 95 1.21 -8.10 5.22
C GLU A 95 0.50 -6.81 4.82
N ALA A 96 -0.50 -6.44 5.61
CA ALA A 96 -1.07 -5.12 5.61
C ALA A 96 -0.83 -4.45 6.97
N VAL A 97 -0.83 -3.12 7.03
CA VAL A 97 -0.64 -2.40 8.29
C VAL A 97 -1.73 -1.34 8.45
N LEU A 98 -2.50 -1.48 9.50
CA LEU A 98 -3.39 -0.43 9.96
C LEU A 98 -2.56 0.70 10.54
N LEU A 99 -2.64 1.87 9.95
CA LEU A 99 -1.87 3.06 10.31
C LEU A 99 -2.73 4.04 11.11
N PRO A 100 -2.14 4.96 11.88
CA PRO A 100 -2.90 6.02 12.56
C PRO A 100 -3.83 6.77 11.61
N ARG A 101 -4.85 7.41 12.17
CA ARG A 101 -5.80 8.30 11.46
C ARG A 101 -6.55 7.65 10.30
N GLY A 102 -6.89 6.36 10.43
CA GLY A 102 -7.63 5.64 9.40
C GLY A 102 -6.81 5.30 8.16
N GLY A 103 -5.49 5.26 8.27
CA GLY A 103 -4.61 4.79 7.19
C GLY A 103 -4.53 3.26 7.14
N LEU A 104 -4.33 2.74 5.93
CA LEU A 104 -4.01 1.33 5.67
C LEU A 104 -2.88 1.25 4.66
N CYS A 105 -1.86 0.50 4.98
CA CYS A 105 -0.81 0.12 4.05
C CYS A 105 -1.12 -1.27 3.50
N VAL A 106 -1.21 -1.41 2.17
CA VAL A 106 -1.54 -2.65 1.48
C VAL A 106 -0.37 -3.16 0.65
N SER A 107 -0.32 -4.47 0.46
CA SER A 107 0.63 -5.16 -0.41
C SER A 107 0.07 -5.29 -1.83
N SER A 108 0.95 -5.22 -2.82
CA SER A 108 0.66 -5.41 -4.25
C SER A 108 1.26 -6.68 -4.83
N GLN A 109 2.15 -7.34 -4.10
CA GLN A 109 2.86 -8.55 -4.52
C GLN A 109 3.12 -9.46 -3.32
N VAL A 110 3.32 -10.74 -3.58
CA VAL A 110 3.95 -11.67 -2.65
C VAL A 110 5.46 -11.61 -2.90
N GLY A 111 6.19 -10.96 -1.97
CA GLY A 111 7.59 -10.61 -2.17
C GLY A 111 7.78 -9.33 -3.01
N CYS A 112 9.00 -9.07 -3.49
CA CYS A 112 9.32 -7.89 -4.31
C CYS A 112 10.56 -8.15 -5.16
N ALA A 113 10.48 -7.83 -6.46
CA ALA A 113 11.61 -8.02 -7.38
C ALA A 113 12.70 -6.93 -7.24
N VAL A 114 12.42 -5.74 -6.70
CA VAL A 114 13.37 -4.61 -6.67
C VAL A 114 14.63 -4.93 -5.87
N GLY A 115 14.49 -5.65 -4.77
CA GLY A 115 15.64 -6.08 -3.96
C GLY A 115 16.35 -4.95 -3.23
N CYS A 116 15.61 -3.92 -2.77
CA CYS A 116 16.17 -2.82 -1.99
C CYS A 116 17.02 -3.37 -0.82
N THR A 117 18.26 -2.89 -0.69
CA THR A 117 19.25 -3.45 0.27
C THR A 117 18.85 -3.26 1.73
N PHE A 118 17.95 -2.33 2.00
CA PHE A 118 17.42 -1.99 3.33
C PHE A 118 16.02 -2.56 3.60
N CYS A 119 15.50 -3.47 2.73
CA CYS A 119 14.12 -3.95 2.81
C CYS A 119 14.04 -5.48 2.85
N MET A 120 13.35 -6.03 3.87
CA MET A 120 13.18 -7.48 4.00
C MET A 120 12.37 -8.10 2.88
N THR A 121 11.34 -7.41 2.38
CA THR A 121 10.49 -7.91 1.29
C THR A 121 11.32 -8.20 0.02
N GLY A 122 12.33 -7.37 -0.25
CA GLY A 122 13.19 -7.55 -1.43
C GLY A 122 14.17 -8.72 -1.32
N ARG A 123 14.45 -9.23 -0.13
CA ARG A 123 15.41 -10.32 0.09
C ARG A 123 14.89 -11.68 -0.33
N THR A 124 13.59 -11.90 -0.23
CA THR A 124 12.95 -13.18 -0.61
C THR A 124 12.61 -13.24 -2.10
N GLY A 125 12.82 -12.14 -2.83
CA GLY A 125 12.43 -12.04 -4.24
C GLY A 125 10.92 -11.92 -4.42
N LEU A 126 10.47 -12.02 -5.68
CA LEU A 126 9.06 -11.99 -6.08
C LEU A 126 8.56 -13.41 -6.29
N ALA A 127 7.51 -13.79 -5.59
CA ALA A 127 6.80 -15.05 -5.84
C ALA A 127 5.70 -14.86 -6.90
N ARG A 128 4.79 -13.88 -6.72
CA ARG A 128 3.75 -13.51 -7.69
C ARG A 128 3.18 -12.12 -7.51
N GLN A 129 2.48 -11.64 -8.51
CA GLN A 129 1.64 -10.46 -8.46
C GLN A 129 0.34 -10.76 -7.69
N LEU A 130 -0.26 -9.72 -7.06
CA LEU A 130 -1.63 -9.79 -6.58
C LEU A 130 -2.59 -9.25 -7.64
N GLY A 131 -3.75 -9.88 -7.78
CA GLY A 131 -4.83 -9.35 -8.60
C GLY A 131 -5.50 -8.14 -7.94
N SER A 132 -6.22 -7.36 -8.72
CA SER A 132 -6.92 -6.15 -8.25
C SER A 132 -7.93 -6.47 -7.14
N ALA A 133 -8.62 -7.61 -7.21
CA ALA A 133 -9.54 -8.05 -6.16
C ALA A 133 -8.82 -8.45 -4.87
N GLU A 134 -7.65 -9.10 -4.93
CA GLU A 134 -6.85 -9.43 -3.74
C GLU A 134 -6.33 -8.16 -3.05
N ILE A 135 -6.00 -7.12 -3.81
CA ILE A 135 -5.60 -5.82 -3.25
C ILE A 135 -6.78 -5.16 -2.54
N VAL A 136 -7.96 -5.10 -3.18
CA VAL A 136 -9.18 -4.54 -2.59
C VAL A 136 -9.67 -5.36 -1.40
N ALA A 137 -9.50 -6.69 -1.42
CA ALA A 137 -9.85 -7.57 -0.32
C ALA A 137 -9.09 -7.24 0.97
N GLN A 138 -7.82 -6.80 0.89
CA GLN A 138 -7.09 -6.31 2.07
C GLN A 138 -7.78 -5.09 2.69
N VAL A 139 -8.32 -4.18 1.86
CA VAL A 139 -9.07 -3.01 2.32
C VAL A 139 -10.40 -3.44 2.96
N ALA A 140 -11.14 -4.35 2.32
CA ALA A 140 -12.40 -4.89 2.85
C ALA A 140 -12.19 -5.59 4.20
N ALA A 141 -11.15 -6.42 4.33
CA ALA A 141 -10.78 -7.08 5.57
C ALA A 141 -10.41 -6.08 6.69
N ALA A 142 -9.62 -5.06 6.35
CA ALA A 142 -9.25 -3.99 7.29
C ALA A 142 -10.46 -3.17 7.76
N ARG A 143 -11.41 -2.89 6.88
CA ARG A 143 -12.65 -2.15 7.20
C ARG A 143 -13.60 -2.90 8.14
N ARG A 144 -13.50 -4.21 8.24
CA ARG A 144 -14.21 -4.99 9.26
C ARG A 144 -13.60 -4.82 10.65
N ILE A 145 -12.34 -4.35 10.74
CA ILE A 145 -11.64 -4.10 12.01
C ILE A 145 -11.81 -2.66 12.45
N ARG A 146 -11.60 -1.71 11.54
CA ARG A 146 -11.79 -0.27 11.79
C ARG A 146 -11.99 0.50 10.49
N GLU A 147 -12.40 1.76 10.61
CA GLU A 147 -12.55 2.67 9.48
C GLU A 147 -11.22 2.87 8.73
N VAL A 148 -11.28 2.78 7.38
CA VAL A 148 -10.16 3.06 6.49
C VAL A 148 -10.53 4.21 5.56
N ARG A 149 -9.82 5.34 5.72
CA ARG A 149 -10.00 6.59 4.94
C ARG A 149 -8.86 6.87 3.97
N LYS A 150 -7.72 6.22 4.15
CA LYS A 150 -6.52 6.38 3.34
C LYS A 150 -5.87 5.03 3.06
N VAL A 151 -5.49 4.78 1.81
CA VAL A 151 -4.75 3.57 1.43
C VAL A 151 -3.41 3.97 0.82
N VAL A 152 -2.34 3.36 1.29
CA VAL A 152 -1.00 3.56 0.75
C VAL A 152 -0.47 2.22 0.21
N PHE A 153 -0.04 2.20 -1.04
CA PHE A 153 0.53 1.03 -1.71
C PHE A 153 2.03 0.99 -1.42
N MET A 154 2.36 0.76 -0.13
CA MET A 154 3.73 0.72 0.41
C MET A 154 3.98 -0.56 1.20
N GLY A 155 3.15 -1.58 1.01
CA GLY A 155 3.27 -2.89 1.60
C GLY A 155 4.38 -3.72 0.97
N MET A 156 4.14 -5.00 0.81
CA MET A 156 5.01 -5.88 0.06
C MET A 156 4.79 -5.65 -1.44
N GLY A 157 5.90 -5.50 -2.20
CA GLY A 157 5.88 -5.32 -3.63
C GLY A 157 6.23 -3.90 -4.10
N GLU A 158 6.43 -3.81 -5.41
CA GLU A 158 6.59 -2.56 -6.17
C GLU A 158 5.35 -2.37 -7.06
N PRO A 159 4.50 -1.38 -6.78
CA PRO A 159 3.26 -1.17 -7.53
C PRO A 159 3.44 -1.01 -9.04
N SER A 160 4.53 -0.39 -9.50
CA SER A 160 4.79 -0.23 -10.93
C SER A 160 5.09 -1.56 -11.65
N HIS A 161 5.53 -2.59 -10.92
CA HIS A 161 5.70 -3.94 -11.46
C HIS A 161 4.39 -4.72 -11.57
N ASN A 162 3.33 -4.23 -10.91
CA ASN A 162 1.97 -4.77 -10.94
C ASN A 162 0.95 -3.68 -11.34
N LEU A 163 1.32 -2.88 -12.33
CA LEU A 163 0.71 -1.58 -12.61
C LEU A 163 -0.81 -1.67 -12.85
N GLU A 164 -1.26 -2.56 -13.73
CA GLU A 164 -2.68 -2.61 -14.11
C GLU A 164 -3.58 -3.11 -12.97
N ALA A 165 -3.15 -4.12 -12.21
CA ALA A 165 -3.92 -4.59 -11.06
C ALA A 165 -4.00 -3.53 -9.95
N VAL A 166 -2.90 -2.81 -9.71
CA VAL A 166 -2.87 -1.70 -8.74
C VAL A 166 -3.72 -0.54 -9.21
N MET A 167 -3.67 -0.18 -10.50
CA MET A 167 -4.52 0.87 -11.07
C MET A 167 -6.01 0.50 -11.02
N GLY A 168 -6.37 -0.75 -11.35
CA GLY A 168 -7.74 -1.24 -11.20
C GLY A 168 -8.24 -1.16 -9.76
N ALA A 169 -7.39 -1.50 -8.78
CA ALA A 169 -7.72 -1.35 -7.37
C ALA A 169 -7.88 0.13 -6.96
N ILE A 170 -6.99 1.02 -7.43
CA ILE A 170 -7.06 2.47 -7.17
C ILE A 170 -8.33 3.07 -7.76
N GLU A 171 -8.64 2.74 -9.02
CA GLU A 171 -9.84 3.24 -9.70
C GLU A 171 -11.10 2.79 -8.95
N TRP A 172 -11.18 1.53 -8.57
CA TRP A 172 -12.31 1.02 -7.79
C TRP A 172 -12.42 1.69 -6.42
N LEU A 173 -11.32 1.80 -5.67
CA LEU A 173 -11.30 2.41 -4.34
C LEU A 173 -11.63 3.90 -4.38
N GLY A 174 -11.22 4.60 -5.43
CA GLY A 174 -11.47 6.04 -5.60
C GLY A 174 -12.86 6.39 -6.13
N THR A 175 -13.51 5.48 -6.83
CA THR A 175 -14.89 5.66 -7.36
C THR A 175 -15.94 5.04 -6.43
N GLU A 176 -15.86 3.75 -6.18
CA GLU A 176 -16.86 3.00 -5.42
C GLU A 176 -16.45 2.71 -3.97
N GLY A 177 -15.15 2.69 -3.71
CA GLY A 177 -14.61 2.38 -2.37
C GLY A 177 -14.66 3.54 -1.37
N ALA A 178 -15.20 4.70 -1.75
CA ALA A 178 -15.36 5.90 -0.92
C ALA A 178 -14.02 6.42 -0.32
N ILE A 179 -12.93 6.33 -1.06
CA ILE A 179 -11.62 6.90 -0.69
C ILE A 179 -11.30 8.06 -1.63
N GLY A 180 -11.10 9.25 -1.08
CA GLY A 180 -10.73 10.41 -1.90
C GLY A 180 -9.39 10.22 -2.61
N HIS A 181 -9.25 10.70 -3.84
CA HIS A 181 -8.10 10.46 -4.72
C HIS A 181 -6.76 10.74 -4.04
N LYS A 182 -6.61 11.90 -3.35
CA LYS A 182 -5.40 12.27 -2.59
C LYS A 182 -5.07 11.32 -1.43
N ASN A 183 -6.03 10.51 -1.00
CA ASN A 183 -5.88 9.53 0.07
C ASN A 183 -5.53 8.12 -0.47
N LEU A 184 -5.48 7.95 -1.79
CA LEU A 184 -4.88 6.81 -2.45
C LEU A 184 -3.45 7.18 -2.81
N VAL A 185 -2.46 6.51 -2.23
CA VAL A 185 -1.04 6.86 -2.43
C VAL A 185 -0.35 5.74 -3.18
N PHE A 186 -0.05 5.99 -4.45
CA PHE A 186 0.78 5.10 -5.26
C PHE A 186 2.25 5.35 -4.91
N SER A 187 2.95 4.33 -4.43
CA SER A 187 4.38 4.43 -4.10
C SER A 187 5.20 3.62 -5.08
N THR A 188 6.29 4.19 -5.60
CA THR A 188 7.15 3.51 -6.58
C THR A 188 8.61 3.93 -6.44
N VAL A 189 9.51 3.02 -6.84
CA VAL A 189 10.92 3.34 -7.06
C VAL A 189 11.15 4.15 -8.34
N GLY A 190 10.11 4.34 -9.16
CA GLY A 190 10.14 5.03 -10.44
C GLY A 190 10.16 4.07 -11.62
N ASP A 191 9.14 4.19 -12.47
CA ASP A 191 9.00 3.47 -13.75
C ASP A 191 8.33 4.42 -14.75
N ARG A 192 8.88 4.55 -15.96
CA ARG A 192 8.34 5.45 -16.99
C ARG A 192 6.88 5.12 -17.33
N ARG A 193 6.55 3.82 -17.38
CA ARG A 193 5.17 3.35 -17.63
C ARG A 193 4.18 3.84 -16.57
N ALA A 194 4.61 3.90 -15.29
CA ALA A 194 3.77 4.41 -14.21
C ALA A 194 3.49 5.92 -14.40
N PHE A 195 4.50 6.72 -14.74
CA PHE A 195 4.31 8.15 -15.01
C PHE A 195 3.41 8.41 -16.22
N GLU A 196 3.41 7.53 -17.22
CA GLU A 196 2.54 7.62 -18.39
C GLU A 196 1.10 7.17 -18.03
N ARG A 197 0.94 6.08 -17.28
CA ARG A 197 -0.37 5.47 -16.96
C ARG A 197 -1.16 6.23 -15.89
N LEU A 198 -0.50 6.68 -14.81
CA LEU A 198 -1.14 7.33 -13.65
C LEU A 198 -2.03 8.54 -14.02
N PRO A 199 -1.61 9.45 -14.93
CA PRO A 199 -2.43 10.60 -15.29
C PRO A 199 -3.62 10.26 -16.21
N GLN A 200 -3.70 9.06 -16.78
CA GLN A 200 -4.74 8.67 -17.73
C GLN A 200 -6.02 8.15 -17.05
N GLY A 201 -5.91 7.57 -15.84
CA GLY A 201 -7.06 7.00 -15.11
C GLY A 201 -8.07 8.05 -14.63
N PRO A 202 -9.31 7.66 -14.34
CA PRO A 202 -10.34 8.56 -13.78
C PRO A 202 -9.98 8.99 -12.34
N VAL A 203 -9.19 8.19 -11.63
CA VAL A 203 -8.70 8.47 -10.29
C VAL A 203 -7.23 8.84 -10.34
N LYS A 204 -6.88 10.03 -9.82
CA LYS A 204 -5.50 10.52 -9.73
C LYS A 204 -4.99 10.30 -8.31
N PRO A 205 -4.22 9.25 -8.01
CA PRO A 205 -3.67 9.03 -6.68
C PRO A 205 -2.57 10.07 -6.36
N ALA A 206 -2.31 10.31 -5.09
CA ALA A 206 -1.08 10.98 -4.70
C ALA A 206 0.12 10.07 -5.01
N LEU A 207 1.23 10.66 -5.44
CA LEU A 207 2.45 9.91 -5.80
C LEU A 207 3.50 10.03 -4.71
N ALA A 208 3.98 8.86 -4.25
CA ALA A 208 5.14 8.74 -3.38
C ALA A 208 6.30 8.13 -4.19
N LEU A 209 7.41 8.84 -4.29
CA LEU A 209 8.54 8.45 -5.13
C LEU A 209 9.76 8.11 -4.26
N SER A 210 10.18 6.86 -4.27
CA SER A 210 11.36 6.36 -3.56
C SER A 210 12.63 6.85 -4.24
N LEU A 211 13.19 7.95 -3.74
CA LEU A 211 14.40 8.56 -4.30
C LEU A 211 15.67 7.95 -3.71
N HIS A 212 15.82 7.99 -2.40
CA HIS A 212 16.87 7.40 -1.55
C HIS A 212 18.31 7.85 -1.81
N SER A 213 18.63 8.46 -2.96
CA SER A 213 19.89 9.13 -3.27
C SER A 213 19.72 10.09 -4.45
N THR A 214 20.46 11.17 -4.45
CA THR A 214 20.61 12.09 -5.59
C THR A 214 21.75 11.67 -6.52
N ASN A 215 22.57 10.73 -6.07
CA ASN A 215 23.65 10.13 -6.84
C ASN A 215 23.14 8.83 -7.49
N ALA A 216 23.16 8.75 -8.82
CA ALA A 216 22.66 7.61 -9.58
C ALA A 216 23.34 6.29 -9.18
N ALA A 217 24.66 6.29 -8.96
CA ALA A 217 25.40 5.09 -8.60
C ALA A 217 25.08 4.62 -7.17
N VAL A 218 24.90 5.53 -6.21
CA VAL A 218 24.46 5.18 -4.85
C VAL A 218 23.04 4.64 -4.92
N ARG A 219 22.15 5.29 -5.67
CA ARG A 219 20.77 4.85 -5.83
C ARG A 219 20.69 3.45 -6.45
N GLU A 220 21.50 3.15 -7.46
CA GLU A 220 21.54 1.82 -8.08
C GLU A 220 21.99 0.74 -7.09
N ARG A 221 22.98 1.02 -6.24
CA ARG A 221 23.38 0.09 -5.17
C ARG A 221 22.27 -0.14 -4.14
N LEU A 222 21.52 0.89 -3.78
CA LEU A 222 20.41 0.79 -2.83
C LEU A 222 19.19 0.07 -3.40
N LEU A 223 18.92 0.26 -4.70
CA LEU A 223 17.76 -0.25 -5.42
C LEU A 223 18.22 -1.05 -6.66
N PRO A 224 18.86 -2.20 -6.49
CA PRO A 224 19.65 -2.86 -7.54
C PRO A 224 18.85 -3.30 -8.77
N ARG A 225 17.55 -3.51 -8.65
CA ARG A 225 16.67 -3.93 -9.75
C ARG A 225 15.55 -2.91 -10.03
N ALA A 226 15.68 -1.67 -9.55
CA ALA A 226 14.86 -0.57 -10.02
C ALA A 226 15.24 -0.18 -11.46
N PRO A 227 14.30 0.37 -12.25
CA PRO A 227 14.64 0.95 -13.54
C PRO A 227 15.76 2.00 -13.39
N ARG A 228 16.73 1.95 -14.30
CA ARG A 228 17.84 2.91 -14.34
C ARG A 228 17.35 4.24 -14.93
N ILE A 229 16.85 5.09 -14.05
CA ILE A 229 16.39 6.43 -14.36
C ILE A 229 17.21 7.39 -13.48
N ASP A 230 17.76 8.42 -14.12
CA ASP A 230 18.51 9.45 -13.41
C ASP A 230 17.64 10.14 -12.33
N PRO A 231 18.14 10.42 -11.13
CA PRO A 231 17.40 11.12 -10.09
C PRO A 231 16.77 12.44 -10.54
N ALA A 232 17.45 13.20 -11.39
CA ALA A 232 16.89 14.44 -11.93
C ALA A 232 15.71 14.17 -12.88
N GLU A 233 15.81 13.16 -13.77
CA GLU A 233 14.68 12.75 -14.61
C GLU A 233 13.49 12.31 -13.76
N LEU A 234 13.71 11.55 -12.68
CA LEU A 234 12.65 11.14 -11.76
C LEU A 234 11.95 12.33 -11.13
N VAL A 235 12.73 13.36 -10.73
CA VAL A 235 12.19 14.58 -10.13
C VAL A 235 11.37 15.36 -11.14
N GLU A 236 11.84 15.52 -12.37
CA GLU A 236 11.10 16.24 -13.43
C GLU A 236 9.79 15.53 -13.80
N ARG A 237 9.80 14.19 -13.91
CA ARG A 237 8.57 13.42 -14.14
C ARG A 237 7.59 13.52 -12.97
N GLY A 238 8.12 13.50 -11.75
CA GLY A 238 7.33 13.74 -10.54
C GLY A 238 6.70 15.13 -10.54
N GLU A 239 7.46 16.18 -10.83
CA GLU A 239 6.96 17.55 -10.92
C GLU A 239 5.86 17.70 -11.98
N ALA A 240 6.04 17.12 -13.15
CA ALA A 240 5.00 17.11 -14.20
C ALA A 240 3.69 16.48 -13.67
N TYR A 241 3.79 15.35 -12.97
CA TYR A 241 2.63 14.71 -12.36
C TYR A 241 2.00 15.59 -11.25
N ALA A 242 2.81 16.20 -10.39
CA ALA A 242 2.33 17.09 -9.33
C ALA A 242 1.53 18.27 -9.89
N ARG A 243 2.03 18.91 -10.94
CA ARG A 243 1.36 20.02 -11.61
C ARG A 243 0.07 19.60 -12.28
N ALA A 244 0.07 18.43 -12.92
CA ALA A 244 -1.13 17.90 -13.58
C ALA A 244 -2.25 17.49 -12.61
N THR A 245 -1.90 17.07 -11.38
CA THR A 245 -2.87 16.55 -10.41
C THR A 245 -3.22 17.53 -9.29
N GLY A 246 -2.38 18.54 -9.05
CA GLY A 246 -2.51 19.45 -7.91
C GLY A 246 -2.09 18.80 -6.57
N TYR A 247 -1.37 17.68 -6.59
CA TYR A 247 -0.86 17.01 -5.38
C TYR A 247 0.66 17.05 -5.33
N PRO A 248 1.28 17.49 -4.21
CA PRO A 248 2.73 17.51 -4.09
C PRO A 248 3.27 16.08 -4.13
N ILE A 249 4.41 15.89 -4.81
CA ILE A 249 5.13 14.61 -4.77
C ILE A 249 5.67 14.38 -3.37
N GLN A 250 5.50 13.17 -2.87
CA GLN A 250 6.03 12.73 -1.60
C GLN A 250 7.32 11.94 -1.85
N TYR A 251 8.48 12.61 -1.92
CA TYR A 251 9.76 11.91 -2.02
C TYR A 251 10.03 11.16 -0.74
N GLN A 252 10.32 9.85 -0.87
CA GLN A 252 10.64 8.98 0.25
C GLN A 252 12.14 8.74 0.28
N TRP A 253 12.73 8.90 1.45
CA TRP A 253 14.15 8.76 1.68
C TRP A 253 14.40 8.01 2.99
N THR A 254 14.77 6.74 2.90
CA THR A 254 15.24 5.99 4.06
C THR A 254 16.65 6.45 4.38
N LEU A 255 16.83 7.07 5.54
CA LEU A 255 18.10 7.66 5.95
C LEU A 255 19.01 6.59 6.54
N LEU A 256 20.14 6.34 5.89
CA LEU A 256 21.11 5.30 6.20
C LEU A 256 22.47 5.93 6.55
N ALA A 257 22.96 5.65 7.76
CA ALA A 257 24.22 6.20 8.27
C ALA A 257 25.41 5.86 7.36
N GLY A 258 26.19 6.87 6.98
CA GLY A 258 27.37 6.74 6.13
C GLY A 258 27.12 6.32 4.68
N VAL A 259 25.85 6.28 4.25
CA VAL A 259 25.46 5.87 2.89
C VAL A 259 24.82 7.01 2.11
N ASN A 260 23.76 7.60 2.65
CA ASN A 260 22.98 8.65 2.00
C ASN A 260 22.58 9.79 2.96
N ASP A 261 23.34 9.96 4.02
CA ASP A 261 23.20 11.01 5.04
C ASP A 261 24.33 12.08 4.96
N GLY A 262 25.13 12.07 3.89
CA GLY A 262 26.23 13.00 3.65
C GLY A 262 25.75 14.39 3.25
N ASP A 263 26.67 15.37 3.31
CA ASP A 263 26.38 16.76 2.90
C ASP A 263 26.15 16.91 1.39
N ASP A 264 26.81 16.09 0.61
CA ASP A 264 26.60 15.95 -0.84
C ASP A 264 25.15 15.60 -1.20
N GLU A 265 24.54 14.69 -0.44
CA GLU A 265 23.14 14.33 -0.63
C GLU A 265 22.19 15.47 -0.19
N VAL A 266 22.52 16.17 0.91
CA VAL A 266 21.74 17.34 1.34
C VAL A 266 21.76 18.43 0.27
N GLU A 267 22.93 18.73 -0.31
CA GLU A 267 23.07 19.67 -1.41
C GLU A 267 22.37 19.19 -2.69
N GLY A 268 22.47 17.89 -2.98
CA GLY A 268 21.78 17.25 -4.10
C GLY A 268 20.26 17.36 -3.99
N ILE A 269 19.68 17.04 -2.82
CA ILE A 269 18.24 17.20 -2.55
C ILE A 269 17.83 18.67 -2.71
N ALA A 270 18.55 19.59 -2.08
CA ALA A 270 18.23 21.01 -2.15
C ALA A 270 18.23 21.53 -3.61
N ARG A 271 19.22 21.12 -4.42
CA ARG A 271 19.31 21.49 -5.83
C ARG A 271 18.17 20.86 -6.66
N LEU A 272 17.88 19.57 -6.50
CA LEU A 272 16.88 18.86 -7.29
C LEU A 272 15.45 19.32 -6.97
N LEU A 273 15.17 19.64 -5.70
CA LEU A 273 13.82 19.97 -5.25
C LEU A 273 13.56 21.48 -5.15
N ALA A 274 14.52 22.33 -5.52
CA ALA A 274 14.33 23.78 -5.54
C ALA A 274 13.13 24.17 -6.42
N GLY A 275 12.14 24.86 -5.84
CA GLY A 275 10.93 25.33 -6.54
C GLY A 275 9.95 24.22 -6.99
N LYS A 276 10.19 22.97 -6.65
CA LYS A 276 9.32 21.85 -6.99
C LYS A 276 8.12 21.76 -6.04
N TYR A 277 6.98 21.33 -6.57
CA TYR A 277 5.79 21.07 -5.75
C TYR A 277 5.90 19.70 -5.06
N ALA A 278 6.65 19.67 -3.97
CA ALA A 278 7.09 18.44 -3.35
C ALA A 278 7.19 18.52 -1.81
N VAL A 279 7.21 17.36 -1.19
CA VAL A 279 7.54 17.14 0.23
C VAL A 279 8.61 16.07 0.30
N MET A 280 9.73 16.33 0.96
CA MET A 280 10.73 15.33 1.30
C MET A 280 10.33 14.65 2.62
N ASN A 281 10.07 13.36 2.57
CA ASN A 281 9.88 12.54 3.76
C ASN A 281 11.17 11.78 4.07
N LEU A 282 11.90 12.23 5.05
CA LEU A 282 13.03 11.47 5.62
C LEU A 282 12.45 10.42 6.56
N ILE A 283 12.75 9.15 6.28
CA ILE A 283 12.27 8.01 7.04
C ILE A 283 13.46 7.46 7.84
N ARG A 284 13.33 7.40 9.16
CA ARG A 284 14.34 6.72 9.97
C ARG A 284 14.40 5.27 9.57
N PHE A 285 15.62 4.78 9.31
CA PHE A 285 15.82 3.36 8.99
C PHE A 285 15.33 2.47 10.13
N ASN A 286 14.48 1.52 9.82
CA ASN A 286 14.08 0.49 10.78
C ASN A 286 15.11 -0.63 10.70
N PRO A 287 15.84 -0.93 11.80
CA PRO A 287 16.83 -1.99 11.79
C PRO A 287 16.23 -3.30 11.29
N VAL A 288 16.91 -3.89 10.34
CA VAL A 288 16.54 -5.15 9.72
C VAL A 288 17.74 -6.05 9.73
N GLU A 289 17.57 -7.25 10.27
CA GLU A 289 18.63 -8.23 10.42
C GLU A 289 19.32 -8.55 9.09
N GLY A 290 20.64 -8.56 9.09
CA GLY A 290 21.46 -8.95 7.95
C GLY A 290 21.52 -7.96 6.79
N THR A 291 21.08 -6.69 6.96
CA THR A 291 21.18 -5.67 5.88
C THR A 291 22.52 -4.92 5.88
N GLY A 292 23.27 -4.94 6.96
CA GLY A 292 24.53 -4.18 7.11
C GLY A 292 24.36 -2.66 7.20
N HIS A 293 23.10 -2.16 7.19
CA HIS A 293 22.80 -0.74 7.31
C HIS A 293 22.56 -0.33 8.76
N ALA A 294 22.90 0.92 9.07
CA ALA A 294 22.66 1.53 10.38
C ALA A 294 21.75 2.76 10.25
N ARG A 295 21.04 3.07 11.34
CA ARG A 295 20.24 4.27 11.46
C ARG A 295 21.16 5.48 11.61
N ALA A 296 20.89 6.56 10.89
CA ALA A 296 21.55 7.85 11.08
C ALA A 296 21.27 8.40 12.49
N GLY A 297 22.29 9.03 13.09
CA GLY A 297 22.19 9.62 14.42
C GLY A 297 21.07 10.69 14.50
N ALA A 298 20.54 10.88 15.71
CA ALA A 298 19.45 11.84 15.93
C ALA A 298 19.86 13.28 15.60
N GLU A 299 21.05 13.69 16.00
CA GLU A 299 21.59 15.03 15.72
C GLU A 299 21.77 15.26 14.22
N ARG A 300 22.40 14.32 13.52
CA ARG A 300 22.57 14.38 12.06
C ARG A 300 21.23 14.42 11.34
N THR A 301 20.26 13.61 11.77
CA THR A 301 18.91 13.61 11.22
C THR A 301 18.24 15.00 11.39
N ALA A 302 18.32 15.58 12.58
CA ALA A 302 17.75 16.90 12.87
C ALA A 302 18.43 18.02 12.07
N GLU A 303 19.76 17.95 11.93
CA GLU A 303 20.55 18.86 11.11
C GLU A 303 20.09 18.84 9.65
N ILE A 304 19.98 17.64 9.04
CA ILE A 304 19.52 17.46 7.65
C ILE A 304 18.13 18.08 7.45
N VAL A 305 17.18 17.77 8.34
CA VAL A 305 15.81 18.34 8.28
C VAL A 305 15.87 19.87 8.34
N SER A 306 16.65 20.44 9.27
CA SER A 306 16.78 21.88 9.43
C SER A 306 17.41 22.55 8.20
N ARG A 307 18.51 21.98 7.68
CA ARG A 307 19.21 22.50 6.49
C ARG A 307 18.30 22.50 5.26
N LEU A 308 17.61 21.41 4.98
CA LEU A 308 16.70 21.31 3.84
C LEU A 308 15.53 22.29 3.95
N ASN A 309 14.91 22.42 5.13
CA ASN A 309 13.83 23.38 5.34
C ASN A 309 14.31 24.85 5.16
N ARG A 310 15.51 25.21 5.67
CA ARG A 310 16.10 26.52 5.44
C ARG A 310 16.39 26.80 3.95
N ARG A 311 16.61 25.75 3.16
CA ARG A 311 16.82 25.83 1.70
C ARG A 311 15.49 25.81 0.90
N GLY A 312 14.34 25.89 1.59
CA GLY A 312 13.01 25.92 0.97
C GLY A 312 12.47 24.55 0.55
N VAL A 313 13.13 23.45 0.91
CA VAL A 313 12.61 22.09 0.68
C VAL A 313 11.78 21.66 1.88
N LEU A 314 10.45 21.63 1.74
CA LEU A 314 9.55 21.18 2.79
C LEU A 314 9.89 19.72 3.19
N THR A 315 10.58 19.58 4.32
CA THR A 315 11.11 18.31 4.79
C THR A 315 10.44 17.88 6.08
N LYS A 316 10.00 16.63 6.13
CA LYS A 316 9.37 16.01 7.30
C LYS A 316 10.14 14.77 7.70
N LEU A 317 10.46 14.67 8.99
CA LEU A 317 10.93 13.42 9.56
C LEU A 317 9.73 12.50 9.84
N ARG A 318 9.83 11.26 9.43
CA ARG A 318 8.76 10.27 9.62
C ARG A 318 9.32 9.05 10.35
N ASP A 319 8.69 8.72 11.45
CA ASP A 319 8.82 7.40 12.06
C ASP A 319 7.76 6.48 11.47
N SER A 320 8.15 5.24 11.17
CA SER A 320 7.21 4.23 10.70
C SER A 320 6.33 3.79 11.87
N ALA A 321 5.03 3.80 11.70
CA ALA A 321 4.13 3.25 12.70
C ALA A 321 4.27 1.72 12.78
N GLY A 322 4.14 1.16 13.98
CA GLY A 322 4.21 -0.28 14.22
C GLY A 322 5.62 -0.88 14.05
N GLN A 323 6.69 -0.12 14.32
CA GLN A 323 8.07 -0.62 14.25
C GLN A 323 8.30 -1.80 15.21
N ASP A 324 7.73 -1.74 16.38
CA ASP A 324 7.80 -2.71 17.48
C ASP A 324 7.12 -4.06 17.15
N VAL A 325 6.21 -4.05 16.19
CA VAL A 325 5.52 -5.25 15.68
C VAL A 325 5.97 -5.62 14.25
N GLU A 326 7.14 -5.17 13.82
CA GLU A 326 7.69 -5.38 12.48
C GLU A 326 6.79 -4.85 11.33
N GLY A 327 5.88 -3.92 11.62
CA GLY A 327 4.98 -3.29 10.65
C GLY A 327 5.59 -2.07 9.95
N GLY A 328 6.79 -1.64 10.34
CA GLY A 328 7.47 -0.49 9.78
C GLY A 328 7.91 -0.69 8.32
N CYS A 329 8.23 0.43 7.65
CA CYS A 329 8.77 0.39 6.30
C CYS A 329 10.05 -0.44 6.25
N GLY A 330 10.15 -1.37 5.29
CA GLY A 330 11.29 -2.26 5.10
C GLY A 330 11.29 -3.53 5.97
N GLN A 331 10.47 -3.65 7.01
CA GLN A 331 10.49 -4.78 7.94
C GLN A 331 9.67 -6.01 7.49
N ARG A 332 8.77 -5.85 6.51
CA ARG A 332 7.78 -6.87 6.13
C ARG A 332 8.38 -8.06 5.42
N ARG A 333 8.04 -9.27 5.85
CA ARG A 333 8.59 -10.53 5.33
C ARG A 333 7.59 -11.69 5.24
N ALA A 334 6.32 -11.45 5.58
CA ALA A 334 5.23 -12.43 5.56
C ALA A 334 5.54 -13.74 6.32
N ARG A 335 6.37 -13.69 7.36
CA ARG A 335 6.59 -14.82 8.25
C ARG A 335 5.46 -14.88 9.26
N ALA A 336 4.86 -16.07 9.44
CA ALA A 336 4.12 -16.37 10.64
C ALA A 336 5.07 -16.10 11.82
N ALA A 337 4.83 -15.01 12.55
CA ALA A 337 5.59 -14.76 13.76
C ALA A 337 5.39 -15.98 14.68
N ARG A 338 6.44 -16.44 15.33
CA ARG A 338 6.33 -17.30 16.51
C ARG A 338 5.68 -16.47 17.63
N ALA A 339 4.36 -16.24 17.53
CA ALA A 339 3.60 -15.49 18.49
C ALA A 339 2.32 -16.24 18.80
N ARG A 340 2.00 -16.32 20.08
CA ARG A 340 0.82 -16.95 20.65
C ARG A 340 -0.45 -16.50 19.88
N PRO A 341 -1.32 -17.45 19.47
CA PRO A 341 -2.59 -17.07 18.90
C PRO A 341 -3.41 -16.32 19.97
N VAL A 342 -3.81 -15.11 19.66
CA VAL A 342 -4.86 -14.43 20.42
C VAL A 342 -6.16 -15.15 20.07
N SER A 343 -6.68 -15.94 21.02
CA SER A 343 -7.99 -16.57 20.86
C SER A 343 -9.05 -15.46 20.83
N PHE A 344 -9.77 -15.36 19.74
CA PHE A 344 -11.00 -14.59 19.70
C PHE A 344 -12.03 -15.33 20.54
N ALA A 345 -12.25 -14.92 21.79
CA ALA A 345 -13.42 -15.31 22.53
C ALA A 345 -14.64 -14.68 21.84
N ALA A 346 -15.48 -15.53 21.26
CA ALA A 346 -16.79 -15.13 20.81
C ALA A 346 -17.56 -14.63 22.04
N THR A 347 -17.80 -13.34 22.12
CA THR A 347 -18.76 -12.76 23.06
C THR A 347 -20.15 -13.18 22.61
N THR A 348 -20.69 -14.25 23.20
CA THR A 348 -22.11 -14.53 23.16
C THR A 348 -22.84 -13.42 23.90
N PRO A 349 -23.87 -12.79 23.33
CA PRO A 349 -24.71 -11.88 24.09
C PRO A 349 -25.51 -12.70 25.10
N SER A 350 -25.35 -12.40 26.38
CA SER A 350 -26.28 -12.84 27.42
C SER A 350 -27.62 -12.16 27.16
N SER A 351 -28.63 -12.97 26.87
CA SER A 351 -30.04 -12.57 26.86
C SER A 351 -30.52 -12.36 28.32
N PRO A 352 -31.50 -11.44 28.52
CA PRO A 352 -32.03 -11.07 29.83
C PRO A 352 -32.86 -12.13 30.49
#